data_6336f8c98f51d6618a12489e9e89c280
#
_entry.id   6336f8c98f51d6618a12489e9e89c280
#
_cell.length_a   1.000
_cell.length_b   1.000
_cell.length_c   1.000
_cell.angle_alpha   90.00
_cell.angle_beta   90.00
_cell.angle_gamma   90.00
#
_symmetry.space_group_name_H-M   'P 1'
#
loop_
_entity.id
_entity.type
_entity.pdbx_description
1 polymer ?
#
loop_
_entity_poly.entity_id
_entity_poly.type
_entity_poly.pdbx_seq_one_letter_code
_entity_poly.pdbx_strand_id
1 'polypeptide(L)'
;SALMQGLADGYFVLPYTIGDYLSDDISTGKISTDTKEFEESEKGVNDLLTKLISNKGKNSVDHYHKKLGKIMWNKCGMSRNQNDLVDAINEIKKLRNDFYKNVNVTGKITEYNEELAKAVRVADFLELGELFAKDALERNESCGGHFREEYQTKDGEAIRDDKNFKFVSAWEYVGEPSDCLLYTSDAADDFT
;
A
#
# COMPACT_ATOMS: atom_id res chain seq x y z
N SER A 1 -18.02 -18.39 -5.51
CA SER A 1 -16.78 -19.14 -5.27
C SER A 1 -15.76 -18.31 -4.46
N ALA A 2 -15.55 -17.03 -4.76
CA ALA A 2 -14.59 -16.19 -4.04
C ALA A 2 -14.90 -16.06 -2.54
N LEU A 3 -16.17 -15.92 -2.16
CA LEU A 3 -16.59 -15.92 -0.76
C LEU A 3 -16.31 -17.26 -0.06
N MET A 4 -16.53 -18.36 -0.74
CA MET A 4 -16.23 -19.70 -0.20
C MET A 4 -14.72 -19.92 -0.09
N GLN A 5 -13.94 -19.43 -1.03
CA GLN A 5 -12.48 -19.45 -0.92
C GLN A 5 -12.00 -18.67 0.31
N GLY A 6 -12.49 -17.44 0.50
CA GLY A 6 -12.14 -16.63 1.66
C GLY A 6 -12.52 -17.29 3.00
N LEU A 7 -13.67 -17.98 3.07
CA LEU A 7 -14.05 -18.76 4.24
C LEU A 7 -13.12 -19.95 4.47
N ALA A 8 -12.80 -20.70 3.40
CA ALA A 8 -11.90 -21.84 3.49
C ALA A 8 -10.50 -21.42 3.96
N ASP A 9 -9.96 -20.36 3.40
CA ASP A 9 -8.65 -19.80 3.78
C ASP A 9 -8.66 -19.35 5.25
N GLY A 10 -9.69 -18.63 5.68
CA GLY A 10 -9.80 -18.13 7.05
C GLY A 10 -9.98 -19.24 8.11
N TYR A 11 -10.68 -20.33 7.79
CA TYR A 11 -10.93 -21.41 8.73
C TYR A 11 -9.92 -22.55 8.68
N PHE A 12 -9.39 -22.87 7.52
CA PHE A 12 -8.60 -24.09 7.32
C PHE A 12 -7.16 -23.84 6.91
N VAL A 13 -6.86 -22.75 6.21
CA VAL A 13 -5.49 -22.49 5.72
C VAL A 13 -4.72 -21.60 6.67
N LEU A 14 -5.19 -20.38 6.93
CA LEU A 14 -4.46 -19.38 7.71
C LEU A 14 -4.11 -19.85 9.14
N PRO A 15 -5.01 -20.50 9.92
CA PRO A 15 -4.66 -20.94 11.27
C PRO A 15 -3.53 -21.96 11.29
N TYR A 16 -3.51 -22.89 10.33
CA TYR A 16 -2.45 -23.90 10.23
C TYR A 16 -1.14 -23.26 9.75
N THR A 17 -1.17 -22.42 8.74
CA THR A 17 0.00 -21.71 8.25
C THR A 17 0.65 -20.87 9.35
N ILE A 18 -0.15 -20.12 10.11
CA ILE A 18 0.35 -19.31 11.24
C ILE A 18 0.92 -20.22 12.33
N GLY A 19 0.21 -21.33 12.68
CA GLY A 19 0.63 -22.27 13.69
C GLY A 19 1.95 -22.96 13.34
N ASP A 20 2.10 -23.38 12.08
CA ASP A 20 3.32 -24.04 11.60
C ASP A 20 4.49 -23.05 11.54
N TYR A 21 4.27 -21.84 11.00
CA TYR A 21 5.30 -20.79 10.91
C TYR A 21 5.83 -20.36 12.29
N LEU A 22 4.95 -20.31 13.29
CA LEU A 22 5.31 -19.87 14.64
C LEU A 22 5.61 -21.04 15.58
N SER A 23 5.67 -22.28 15.11
CA SER A 23 5.80 -23.48 15.97
C SER A 23 7.00 -23.42 16.90
N ASP A 24 8.13 -22.94 16.41
CA ASP A 24 9.37 -22.80 17.18
C ASP A 24 9.34 -21.61 18.15
N ASP A 25 8.55 -20.59 17.85
CA ASP A 25 8.44 -19.36 18.64
C ASP A 25 7.38 -19.42 19.74
N ILE A 26 6.38 -20.32 19.61
CA ILE A 26 5.27 -20.44 20.59
C ILE A 26 5.77 -20.78 22.00
N SER A 27 6.88 -21.51 22.11
CA SER A 27 7.50 -21.90 23.39
C SER A 27 8.44 -20.84 23.94
N THR A 28 8.77 -19.81 23.20
CA THR A 28 9.61 -18.70 23.69
C THR A 28 8.83 -17.87 24.70
N GLY A 29 9.48 -17.34 25.72
CA GLY A 29 8.84 -16.46 26.70
C GLY A 29 8.29 -15.19 26.05
N LYS A 30 7.51 -14.41 26.79
CA LYS A 30 7.05 -13.09 26.32
C LYS A 30 8.26 -12.21 26.00
N ILE A 31 8.26 -11.62 24.83
CA ILE A 31 9.25 -10.62 24.45
C ILE A 31 9.00 -9.37 25.33
N SER A 32 10.06 -8.86 25.97
CA SER A 32 9.99 -7.61 26.71
C SER A 32 9.80 -6.44 25.74
N THR A 33 8.95 -5.50 26.11
CA THR A 33 8.82 -4.23 25.39
C THR A 33 9.91 -3.20 25.76
N ASP A 34 10.80 -3.55 26.72
CA ASP A 34 11.92 -2.72 27.17
C ASP A 34 13.15 -2.95 26.28
N THR A 35 12.95 -2.98 24.96
CA THR A 35 14.03 -3.13 23.98
C THR A 35 14.13 -1.91 23.08
N LYS A 36 15.31 -1.72 22.51
CA LYS A 36 15.62 -0.59 21.63
C LYS A 36 14.67 -0.51 20.42
N GLU A 37 14.26 -1.65 19.89
CA GLU A 37 13.36 -1.73 18.74
C GLU A 37 11.96 -1.18 19.06
N PHE A 38 11.46 -1.43 20.27
CA PHE A 38 10.20 -0.86 20.73
C PHE A 38 10.31 0.64 20.97
N GLU A 39 11.41 1.09 21.62
CA GLU A 39 11.67 2.52 21.84
C GLU A 39 11.78 3.29 20.51
N GLU A 40 12.50 2.74 19.53
CA GLU A 40 12.65 3.34 18.20
C GLU A 40 11.31 3.41 17.45
N SER A 41 10.50 2.35 17.52
CA SER A 41 9.18 2.32 16.91
C SER A 41 8.22 3.33 17.53
N GLU A 42 8.17 3.38 18.87
CA GLU A 42 7.35 4.37 19.59
C GLU A 42 7.78 5.80 19.26
N LYS A 43 9.09 6.06 19.26
CA LYS A 43 9.64 7.36 18.88
C LYS A 43 9.26 7.73 17.45
N GLY A 44 9.37 6.81 16.48
CA GLY A 44 9.01 7.04 15.09
C GLY A 44 7.54 7.47 14.94
N VAL A 45 6.64 6.78 15.63
CA VAL A 45 5.21 7.13 15.65
C VAL A 45 4.99 8.51 16.27
N ASN A 46 5.59 8.78 17.44
CA ASN A 46 5.45 10.06 18.13
C ASN A 46 6.01 11.23 17.31
N ASP A 47 7.12 11.03 16.62
CA ASP A 47 7.71 12.03 15.71
C ASP A 47 6.76 12.35 14.54
N LEU A 48 6.14 11.34 13.94
CA LEU A 48 5.13 11.51 12.88
C LEU A 48 3.91 12.28 13.39
N LEU A 49 3.33 11.87 14.52
CA LEU A 49 2.16 12.53 15.12
C LEU A 49 2.46 14.00 15.46
N THR A 50 3.63 14.26 16.05
CA THR A 50 4.08 15.61 16.39
C THR A 50 4.27 16.45 15.14
N LYS A 51 4.89 15.91 14.09
CA LYS A 51 5.07 16.58 12.82
C LYS A 51 3.72 16.97 12.19
N LEU A 52 2.76 16.04 12.14
CA LEU A 52 1.46 16.30 11.57
C LEU A 52 0.66 17.38 12.32
N ILE A 53 0.63 17.33 13.66
CA ILE A 53 -0.17 18.28 14.46
C ILE A 53 0.49 19.65 14.59
N SER A 54 1.81 19.71 14.52
CA SER A 54 2.55 20.98 14.56
C SER A 54 2.49 21.73 13.23
N ASN A 55 2.18 21.05 12.15
CA ASN A 55 2.06 21.66 10.83
C ASN A 55 0.81 22.56 10.76
N LYS A 56 1.02 23.84 10.45
CA LYS A 56 -0.02 24.87 10.35
C LYS A 56 -0.30 25.23 8.88
N GLY A 57 -0.42 24.21 8.06
CA GLY A 57 -0.68 24.38 6.65
C GLY A 57 -2.08 24.95 6.34
N LYS A 58 -2.39 25.06 5.06
CA LYS A 58 -3.64 25.70 4.59
C LYS A 58 -4.74 24.71 4.27
N ASN A 59 -4.41 23.43 4.07
CA ASN A 59 -5.33 22.45 3.52
C ASN A 59 -5.74 21.44 4.60
N SER A 60 -7.03 21.11 4.65
CA SER A 60 -7.54 20.07 5.55
C SER A 60 -7.05 18.66 5.14
N VAL A 61 -7.11 17.73 6.05
CA VAL A 61 -6.84 16.30 5.77
C VAL A 61 -7.76 15.77 4.66
N ASP A 62 -9.06 16.14 4.70
CA ASP A 62 -10.04 15.76 3.70
C ASP A 62 -9.69 16.27 2.29
N HIS A 63 -9.04 17.42 2.17
CA HIS A 63 -8.58 17.94 0.88
C HIS A 63 -7.62 16.95 0.21
N TYR A 64 -6.64 16.45 0.97
CA TYR A 64 -5.67 15.50 0.45
C TYR A 64 -6.28 14.14 0.14
N HIS A 65 -7.14 13.64 1.02
CA HIS A 65 -7.85 12.37 0.81
C HIS A 65 -8.69 12.41 -0.48
N LYS A 66 -9.47 13.47 -0.68
CA LYS A 66 -10.30 13.65 -1.89
C LYS A 66 -9.45 13.81 -3.15
N LYS A 67 -8.33 14.53 -3.06
CA LYS A 67 -7.41 14.71 -4.18
C LYS A 67 -6.77 13.40 -4.60
N LEU A 68 -6.26 12.63 -3.63
CA LEU A 68 -5.73 11.30 -3.88
C LEU A 68 -6.80 10.38 -4.49
N GLY A 69 -8.00 10.33 -3.89
CA GLY A 69 -9.10 9.53 -4.40
C GLY A 69 -9.45 9.86 -5.86
N LYS A 70 -9.40 11.15 -6.24
CA LYS A 70 -9.64 11.58 -7.62
C LYS A 70 -8.55 11.12 -8.58
N ILE A 71 -7.27 11.17 -8.17
CA ILE A 71 -6.15 10.66 -8.97
C ILE A 71 -6.31 9.15 -9.16
N MET A 72 -6.54 8.41 -8.08
CA MET A 72 -6.71 6.96 -8.13
C MET A 72 -7.91 6.54 -8.99
N TRP A 73 -9.04 7.22 -8.84
CA TRP A 73 -10.23 6.94 -9.63
C TRP A 73 -10.01 7.15 -11.13
N ASN A 74 -9.42 8.28 -11.49
CA ASN A 74 -9.30 8.68 -12.89
C ASN A 74 -8.18 7.95 -13.64
N LYS A 75 -7.08 7.59 -12.93
CA LYS A 75 -5.84 7.12 -13.56
C LYS A 75 -5.47 5.68 -13.20
N CYS A 76 -5.95 5.17 -12.07
CA CYS A 76 -5.66 3.82 -11.57
C CYS A 76 -6.92 2.97 -11.42
N GLY A 77 -8.04 3.38 -12.01
CA GLY A 77 -9.33 2.71 -11.91
C GLY A 77 -9.41 1.39 -12.70
N MET A 78 -10.61 1.10 -13.22
CA MET A 78 -10.90 -0.17 -13.90
C MET A 78 -10.12 -0.34 -15.21
N SER A 79 -9.96 0.73 -15.99
CA SER A 79 -9.18 0.76 -17.22
C SER A 79 -7.96 1.65 -17.03
N ARG A 80 -6.80 1.14 -17.33
CA ARG A 80 -5.50 1.78 -17.06
C ARG A 80 -4.68 1.86 -18.33
N ASN A 81 -3.87 2.90 -18.45
CA ASN A 81 -2.87 3.00 -19.51
C ASN A 81 -1.55 3.53 -18.95
N GLN A 82 -0.48 3.32 -19.67
CA GLN A 82 0.87 3.69 -19.25
C GLN A 82 1.00 5.18 -18.92
N ASN A 83 0.43 6.05 -19.75
CA ASN A 83 0.56 7.50 -19.56
C ASN A 83 -0.13 7.96 -18.27
N ASP A 84 -1.36 7.49 -18.03
CA ASP A 84 -2.11 7.84 -16.83
C ASP A 84 -1.46 7.28 -15.57
N LEU A 85 -0.88 6.07 -15.62
CA LEU A 85 -0.16 5.48 -14.47
C LEU A 85 1.11 6.28 -14.15
N VAL A 86 1.90 6.67 -15.14
CA VAL A 86 3.08 7.52 -14.94
C VAL A 86 2.69 8.88 -14.36
N ASP A 87 1.63 9.48 -14.90
CA ASP A 87 1.10 10.75 -14.38
C ASP A 87 0.59 10.60 -12.95
N ALA A 88 -0.12 9.50 -12.63
CA ALA A 88 -0.59 9.22 -11.27
C ALA A 88 0.57 9.18 -10.27
N ILE A 89 1.63 8.42 -10.56
CA ILE A 89 2.83 8.34 -9.72
C ILE A 89 3.40 9.73 -9.46
N ASN A 90 3.56 10.55 -10.51
CA ASN A 90 4.10 11.89 -10.39
C ASN A 90 3.18 12.84 -9.59
N GLU A 91 1.87 12.76 -9.80
CA GLU A 91 0.90 13.58 -9.08
C GLU A 91 0.80 13.19 -7.60
N ILE A 92 0.79 11.87 -7.29
CA ILE A 92 0.74 11.37 -5.91
C ILE A 92 2.02 11.78 -5.16
N LYS A 93 3.19 11.66 -5.78
CA LYS A 93 4.46 12.10 -5.20
C LYS A 93 4.45 13.60 -4.86
N LYS A 94 3.95 14.44 -5.77
CA LYS A 94 3.79 15.87 -5.51
C LYS A 94 2.77 16.13 -4.40
N LEU A 95 1.66 15.41 -4.39
CA LEU A 95 0.61 15.53 -3.39
C LEU A 95 1.11 15.12 -2.01
N ARG A 96 1.89 14.06 -1.89
CA ARG A 96 2.53 13.60 -0.65
C ARG A 96 3.51 14.64 -0.12
N ASN A 97 4.35 15.20 -0.97
CA ASN A 97 5.26 16.27 -0.58
C ASN A 97 4.53 17.52 -0.11
N ASP A 98 3.41 17.88 -0.75
CA ASP A 98 2.58 19.00 -0.33
C ASP A 98 1.84 18.70 0.99
N PHE A 99 1.35 17.47 1.18
CA PHE A 99 0.71 17.03 2.41
C PHE A 99 1.59 17.29 3.62
N TYR A 100 2.82 16.80 3.62
CA TYR A 100 3.73 16.97 4.74
C TYR A 100 4.16 18.42 5.00
N LYS A 101 3.94 19.35 4.07
CA LYS A 101 4.26 20.78 4.22
C LYS A 101 3.05 21.62 4.57
N ASN A 102 1.88 21.26 4.06
CA ASN A 102 0.72 22.15 4.03
C ASN A 102 -0.57 21.55 4.65
N VAL A 103 -0.53 20.32 5.20
CA VAL A 103 -1.68 19.80 5.93
C VAL A 103 -1.91 20.59 7.21
N ASN A 104 -3.17 20.86 7.53
CA ASN A 104 -3.59 21.46 8.79
C ASN A 104 -4.43 20.45 9.57
N VAL A 105 -3.87 19.97 10.67
CA VAL A 105 -4.53 19.07 11.61
C VAL A 105 -4.95 19.87 12.83
N THR A 106 -6.24 19.88 13.14
CA THR A 106 -6.79 20.58 14.31
C THR A 106 -6.79 19.67 15.55
N GLY A 107 -6.95 20.26 16.75
CA GLY A 107 -6.97 19.54 18.02
C GLY A 107 -5.58 19.39 18.66
N LYS A 108 -5.45 18.48 19.61
CA LYS A 108 -4.23 18.22 20.37
C LYS A 108 -3.83 16.75 20.29
N ILE A 109 -2.56 16.48 20.50
CA ILE A 109 -2.02 15.11 20.54
C ILE A 109 -2.39 14.38 21.84
N THR A 110 -2.69 15.12 22.91
CA THR A 110 -2.96 14.60 24.25
C THR A 110 -4.42 14.21 24.48
N GLU A 111 -5.26 14.35 23.48
CA GLU A 111 -6.68 14.02 23.55
C GLU A 111 -7.09 13.18 22.35
N TYR A 112 -8.26 12.53 22.40
CA TYR A 112 -8.80 11.81 21.25
C TYR A 112 -8.99 12.77 20.08
N ASN A 113 -8.29 12.52 19.00
CA ASN A 113 -8.24 13.41 17.83
C ASN A 113 -8.45 12.64 16.52
N GLU A 114 -9.70 12.67 16.04
CA GLU A 114 -10.09 12.01 14.79
C GLU A 114 -9.37 12.58 13.56
N GLU A 115 -9.11 13.90 13.54
CA GLU A 115 -8.40 14.53 12.43
C GLU A 115 -6.95 14.06 12.35
N LEU A 116 -6.29 13.89 13.50
CA LEU A 116 -4.95 13.33 13.55
C LEU A 116 -4.93 11.87 13.09
N ALA A 117 -5.91 11.07 13.53
CA ALA A 117 -6.05 9.68 13.09
C ALA A 117 -6.32 9.56 11.58
N LYS A 118 -7.11 10.48 11.01
CA LYS A 118 -7.30 10.58 9.56
C LYS A 118 -6.01 11.00 8.84
N ALA A 119 -5.26 11.95 9.41
CA ALA A 119 -4.02 12.42 8.80
C ALA A 119 -2.98 11.30 8.67
N VAL A 120 -2.82 10.46 9.70
CA VAL A 120 -1.96 9.28 9.65
C VAL A 120 -2.40 8.34 8.53
N ARG A 121 -3.69 8.00 8.47
CA ARG A 121 -4.22 7.14 7.39
C ARG A 121 -4.04 7.73 5.99
N VAL A 122 -4.17 9.05 5.84
CA VAL A 122 -3.95 9.69 4.54
C VAL A 122 -2.47 9.67 4.16
N ALA A 123 -1.54 9.77 5.13
CA ALA A 123 -0.12 9.56 4.90
C ALA A 123 0.13 8.16 4.31
N ASP A 124 -0.42 7.11 4.95
CA ASP A 124 -0.31 5.73 4.47
C ASP A 124 -0.95 5.54 3.08
N PHE A 125 -2.12 6.13 2.84
CA PHE A 125 -2.79 6.06 1.54
C PHE A 125 -2.00 6.73 0.42
N LEU A 126 -1.26 7.79 0.71
CA LEU A 126 -0.40 8.45 -0.26
C LEU A 126 0.78 7.55 -0.68
N GLU A 127 1.36 6.81 0.27
CA GLU A 127 2.42 5.84 -0.02
C GLU A 127 1.87 4.61 -0.77
N LEU A 128 0.80 4.02 -0.27
CA LEU A 128 0.15 2.87 -0.90
C LEU A 128 -0.39 3.19 -2.29
N GLY A 129 -0.93 4.38 -2.50
CA GLY A 129 -1.42 4.83 -3.81
C GLY A 129 -0.32 4.95 -4.85
N GLU A 130 0.85 5.47 -4.46
CA GLU A 130 2.03 5.53 -5.33
C GLU A 130 2.53 4.12 -5.68
N LEU A 131 2.64 3.23 -4.68
CA LEU A 131 3.07 1.85 -4.89
C LEU A 131 2.08 1.07 -5.75
N PHE A 132 0.78 1.26 -5.53
CA PHE A 132 -0.27 0.65 -6.35
C PHE A 132 -0.17 1.04 -7.83
N ALA A 133 0.06 2.33 -8.11
CA ALA A 133 0.23 2.81 -9.48
C ALA A 133 1.53 2.29 -10.10
N LYS A 134 2.61 2.18 -9.31
CA LYS A 134 3.89 1.62 -9.71
C LYS A 134 3.77 0.14 -10.06
N ASP A 135 3.14 -0.66 -9.21
CA ASP A 135 2.91 -2.08 -9.45
C ASP A 135 2.07 -2.31 -10.73
N ALA A 136 1.00 -1.53 -10.89
CA ALA A 136 0.17 -1.58 -12.09
C ALA A 136 0.92 -1.17 -13.37
N LEU A 137 1.90 -0.28 -13.27
CA LEU A 137 2.74 0.15 -14.40
C LEU A 137 3.72 -0.95 -14.82
N GLU A 138 4.33 -1.65 -13.84
CA GLU A 138 5.29 -2.73 -14.09
C GLU A 138 4.64 -3.95 -14.75
N ARG A 139 3.37 -4.23 -14.43
CA ARG A 139 2.68 -5.40 -14.96
C ARG A 139 2.10 -5.12 -16.36
N ASN A 140 2.83 -5.54 -17.38
CA ASN A 140 2.54 -5.27 -18.80
C ASN A 140 1.64 -6.36 -19.42
N GLU A 141 0.49 -6.62 -18.81
CA GLU A 141 -0.54 -7.51 -19.28
C GLU A 141 -1.92 -7.05 -18.82
N SER A 142 -2.98 -7.74 -19.23
CA SER A 142 -4.31 -7.66 -18.63
C SER A 142 -4.71 -9.00 -18.07
N CYS A 143 -4.90 -9.10 -16.74
CA CYS A 143 -5.24 -10.34 -16.05
C CYS A 143 -6.14 -10.05 -14.84
N GLY A 144 -7.27 -10.74 -14.75
CA GLY A 144 -8.22 -10.56 -13.64
C GLY A 144 -8.71 -9.12 -13.52
N GLY A 145 -8.55 -8.52 -12.34
CA GLY A 145 -8.91 -7.12 -12.09
C GLY A 145 -7.90 -6.09 -12.59
N HIS A 146 -6.75 -6.52 -13.10
CA HIS A 146 -5.75 -5.66 -13.72
C HIS A 146 -5.99 -5.57 -15.22
N PHE A 147 -6.48 -4.43 -15.71
CA PHE A 147 -6.74 -4.20 -17.12
C PHE A 147 -5.95 -3.00 -17.62
N ARG A 148 -5.11 -3.27 -18.63
CA ARG A 148 -4.28 -2.28 -19.33
C ARG A 148 -4.80 -2.13 -20.76
N GLU A 149 -5.13 -0.90 -21.16
CA GLU A 149 -5.66 -0.59 -22.50
C GLU A 149 -4.72 -1.01 -23.63
N GLU A 150 -3.41 -1.04 -23.36
CA GLU A 150 -2.40 -1.49 -24.32
C GLU A 150 -2.39 -3.01 -24.52
N TYR A 151 -2.97 -3.76 -23.56
CA TYR A 151 -2.97 -5.23 -23.54
C TYR A 151 -4.40 -5.76 -23.64
N GLN A 152 -5.06 -5.44 -24.76
CA GLN A 152 -6.40 -5.94 -25.11
C GLN A 152 -6.46 -6.28 -26.59
N THR A 153 -7.37 -7.21 -26.93
CA THR A 153 -7.70 -7.54 -28.32
C THR A 153 -8.46 -6.39 -28.98
N LYS A 154 -8.68 -6.49 -30.31
CA LYS A 154 -9.51 -5.53 -31.05
C LYS A 154 -10.96 -5.48 -30.54
N ASP A 155 -11.42 -6.57 -29.95
CA ASP A 155 -12.78 -6.71 -29.39
C ASP A 155 -12.85 -6.33 -27.89
N GLY A 156 -11.74 -5.82 -27.31
CA GLY A 156 -11.69 -5.36 -25.94
C GLY A 156 -11.43 -6.45 -24.89
N GLU A 157 -11.07 -7.67 -25.32
CA GLU A 157 -10.75 -8.77 -24.40
C GLU A 157 -9.33 -8.64 -23.84
N ALA A 158 -9.14 -9.02 -22.57
CA ALA A 158 -7.86 -8.98 -21.89
C ALA A 158 -6.82 -9.90 -22.54
N ILE A 159 -5.62 -9.38 -22.76
CA ILE A 159 -4.46 -10.16 -23.23
C ILE A 159 -3.55 -10.41 -22.02
N ARG A 160 -3.45 -11.70 -21.64
CA ARG A 160 -2.52 -12.18 -20.62
C ARG A 160 -1.17 -12.49 -21.23
N ASP A 161 -0.14 -12.36 -20.43
CA ASP A 161 1.23 -12.78 -20.76
C ASP A 161 1.78 -13.72 -19.69
N ASP A 162 1.25 -14.95 -19.66
CA ASP A 162 1.66 -15.97 -18.68
C ASP A 162 3.15 -16.34 -18.78
N LYS A 163 3.79 -16.05 -19.91
CA LYS A 163 5.23 -16.32 -20.08
C LYS A 163 6.08 -15.39 -19.22
N ASN A 164 5.70 -14.12 -19.17
CA ASN A 164 6.50 -13.08 -18.51
C ASN A 164 5.94 -12.65 -17.16
N PHE A 165 4.67 -12.97 -16.84
CA PHE A 165 4.01 -12.50 -15.62
C PHE A 165 3.36 -13.62 -14.79
N LYS A 166 3.70 -14.88 -15.03
CA LYS A 166 3.32 -16.01 -14.18
C LYS A 166 4.25 -16.09 -12.96
N PHE A 167 4.21 -15.05 -12.14
CA PHE A 167 5.01 -14.96 -10.91
C PHE A 167 4.26 -14.16 -9.85
N VAL A 168 4.73 -14.28 -8.61
CA VAL A 168 4.34 -13.42 -7.50
C VAL A 168 5.34 -12.27 -7.40
N SER A 169 4.84 -11.06 -7.20
CA SER A 169 5.65 -9.86 -7.00
C SER A 169 5.69 -9.50 -5.52
N ALA A 170 6.87 -9.19 -5.01
CA ALA A 170 7.07 -8.63 -3.68
C ALA A 170 7.83 -7.30 -3.79
N TRP A 171 7.32 -6.26 -3.15
CA TRP A 171 7.96 -4.94 -3.10
C TRP A 171 8.63 -4.75 -1.75
N GLU A 172 9.96 -4.62 -1.74
CA GLU A 172 10.72 -4.27 -0.54
C GLU A 172 10.73 -2.74 -0.38
N TYR A 173 10.26 -2.27 0.78
CA TYR A 173 10.30 -0.85 1.12
C TYR A 173 11.71 -0.45 1.56
N VAL A 174 12.30 0.53 0.90
CA VAL A 174 13.65 1.03 1.18
C VAL A 174 13.67 2.52 1.62
N GLY A 175 12.56 2.99 2.17
CA GLY A 175 12.44 4.36 2.71
C GLY A 175 11.56 5.30 1.88
N GLU A 176 11.42 5.05 0.59
CA GLU A 176 10.55 5.82 -0.32
C GLU A 176 9.83 4.88 -1.29
N PRO A 177 8.51 5.03 -1.54
CA PRO A 177 7.77 4.17 -2.47
C PRO A 177 8.34 4.14 -3.89
N SER A 178 8.89 5.26 -4.35
CA SER A 178 9.51 5.35 -5.68
C SER A 178 10.75 4.48 -5.83
N ASP A 179 11.42 4.18 -4.73
CA ASP A 179 12.71 3.50 -4.71
C ASP A 179 12.59 2.01 -4.27
N CYS A 180 11.35 1.57 -3.95
CA CYS A 180 11.08 0.18 -3.60
C CYS A 180 11.64 -0.80 -4.62
N LEU A 181 12.25 -1.88 -4.14
CA LEU A 181 12.82 -2.94 -4.95
C LEU A 181 11.76 -3.99 -5.26
N LEU A 182 11.67 -4.40 -6.52
CA LEU A 182 10.77 -5.47 -6.95
C LEU A 182 11.51 -6.80 -6.99
N TYR A 183 10.98 -7.76 -6.27
CA TYR A 183 11.39 -9.17 -6.34
C TYR A 183 10.26 -9.98 -6.96
N THR A 184 10.63 -10.96 -7.78
CA THR A 184 9.69 -11.89 -8.39
C THR A 184 10.11 -13.31 -8.07
N SER A 185 9.15 -14.15 -7.68
CA SER A 185 9.35 -15.60 -7.54
C SER A 185 8.37 -16.36 -8.42
N ASP A 186 8.76 -17.52 -8.92
CA ASP A 186 7.84 -18.41 -9.62
C ASP A 186 6.84 -18.95 -8.58
N ALA A 187 5.54 -18.76 -8.84
CA ALA A 187 4.47 -19.24 -7.96
C ALA A 187 4.48 -20.78 -7.74
N ALA A 188 5.27 -21.52 -8.49
CA ALA A 188 5.43 -22.97 -8.38
C ALA A 188 6.58 -23.40 -7.45
N ASP A 189 7.56 -22.53 -7.18
CA ASP A 189 8.76 -22.88 -6.40
C ASP A 189 8.57 -22.71 -4.88
N ASP A 190 7.56 -21.99 -4.43
CA ASP A 190 7.29 -21.75 -3.00
C ASP A 190 6.57 -22.91 -2.29
N PHE A 191 6.35 -24.05 -2.97
CA PHE A 191 5.67 -25.24 -2.41
C PHE A 191 6.52 -26.51 -2.39
N THR A 192 7.86 -26.40 -2.45
CA THR A 192 8.76 -27.55 -2.31
C THR A 192 9.60 -27.51 -1.05
#